data_4271a08982a19ef2b921732c0922892b
#
_entry.id   4271a08982a19ef2b921732c0922892b
#
_cell.length_a   1.000
_cell.length_b   1.000
_cell.length_c   1.000
_cell.angle_alpha   90.00
_cell.angle_beta   90.00
_cell.angle_gamma   90.00
#
_symmetry.space_group_name_H-M   'P 1'
#
loop_
_entity.id
_entity.type
_entity.pdbx_description
1 polymer ?
#
loop_
_entity_poly.entity_id
_entity_poly.type
_entity_poly.pdbx_seq_one_letter_code
_entity_poly.pdbx_strand_id
1 'polypeptide(L)'
;YYTDDRYRYWFGSHLQGLANEDLEWQKTDKWNFGLEVGAFHNRLKVTADVYTNQTNNLLSEMYLPLTNGFPSYTDNVGKVKNKGVEVALSGYPIRNTEKNIIWSVSASFIHEKNEIVKISEALKVANEELELQGGSNPNFMYREGEALRTIYVVPSLGIDPSTGQELFIDRFGNVTFNWDARDKVACGVTDPKFRGNINTMFTFRDLSVNLSFGYRLGGSQYNSTLVDRVENADTRYNVDRRVYKDR
;
A
#
# COMPACT_ATOMS: atom_id res chain seq x y z
N TYR A 1 5.34 -19.61 -27.30
CA TYR A 1 6.73 -19.51 -26.88
C TYR A 1 7.35 -20.89 -27.02
N TYR A 2 8.45 -20.99 -27.75
CA TYR A 2 9.23 -22.25 -27.87
C TYR A 2 10.06 -22.34 -26.59
N THR A 3 9.85 -23.38 -25.80
CA THR A 3 10.75 -23.73 -24.71
C THR A 3 11.79 -24.73 -25.25
N ASP A 4 12.99 -24.76 -24.65
CA ASP A 4 14.04 -25.70 -24.99
C ASP A 4 13.74 -27.18 -24.60
N ASP A 5 12.47 -27.47 -24.28
CA ASP A 5 12.00 -28.81 -23.97
C ASP A 5 12.00 -29.70 -25.24
N ARG A 6 13.02 -30.50 -25.34
CA ARG A 6 13.18 -31.47 -26.45
C ARG A 6 12.83 -32.86 -25.95
N TYR A 7 11.92 -33.49 -26.65
CA TYR A 7 11.79 -34.95 -26.59
C TYR A 7 12.50 -35.55 -27.79
N ARG A 8 13.71 -36.10 -27.59
CA ARG A 8 14.65 -36.56 -28.63
C ARG A 8 15.00 -35.42 -29.59
N TYR A 9 14.52 -35.49 -30.85
CA TYR A 9 14.76 -34.50 -31.91
C TYR A 9 13.58 -33.54 -32.14
N TRP A 10 12.47 -33.69 -31.37
CA TRP A 10 11.26 -32.89 -31.52
C TRP A 10 11.21 -31.79 -30.48
N PHE A 11 10.80 -30.61 -30.93
CA PHE A 11 10.52 -29.52 -30.03
C PHE A 11 9.14 -29.74 -29.40
N GLY A 12 9.10 -29.75 -28.09
CA GLY A 12 7.85 -29.71 -27.36
C GLY A 12 7.33 -28.29 -27.22
N SER A 13 6.03 -28.14 -27.10
CA SER A 13 5.40 -26.90 -26.65
C SER A 13 4.53 -27.22 -25.47
N HIS A 14 4.60 -26.39 -24.43
CA HIS A 14 3.67 -26.47 -23.34
C HIS A 14 2.96 -25.10 -23.16
N LEU A 15 1.72 -25.15 -22.70
CA LEU A 15 0.94 -23.96 -22.42
C LEU A 15 1.48 -23.30 -21.15
N GLN A 16 1.99 -22.07 -21.24
CA GLN A 16 2.58 -21.34 -20.13
C GLN A 16 1.55 -20.57 -19.29
N GLY A 17 0.37 -20.29 -19.84
CA GLY A 17 -0.67 -19.54 -19.17
C GLY A 17 -1.99 -19.60 -19.93
N LEU A 18 -3.06 -19.20 -19.28
CA LEU A 18 -4.37 -19.05 -19.89
C LEU A 18 -4.41 -17.75 -20.68
N ALA A 19 -4.91 -17.82 -21.91
CA ALA A 19 -5.27 -16.64 -22.70
C ALA A 19 -6.62 -16.09 -22.26
N ASN A 20 -6.74 -14.77 -22.28
CA ASN A 20 -8.02 -14.07 -22.10
C ASN A 20 -8.33 -13.32 -23.39
N GLU A 21 -9.30 -13.80 -24.14
CA GLU A 21 -9.70 -13.22 -25.44
C GLU A 21 -10.47 -11.89 -25.26
N ASP A 22 -11.08 -11.68 -24.09
CA ASP A 22 -11.84 -10.48 -23.74
C ASP A 22 -10.97 -9.38 -23.14
N LEU A 23 -9.64 -9.56 -23.15
CA LEU A 23 -8.72 -8.62 -22.54
C LEU A 23 -8.71 -7.28 -23.27
N GLU A 24 -9.08 -6.23 -22.56
CA GLU A 24 -9.06 -4.86 -23.07
C GLU A 24 -7.79 -4.11 -22.66
N TRP A 25 -7.41 -3.13 -23.48
CA TRP A 25 -6.31 -2.24 -23.17
C TRP A 25 -6.60 -1.37 -21.95
N GLN A 26 -5.66 -1.32 -21.02
CA GLN A 26 -5.67 -0.36 -19.93
C GLN A 26 -5.49 1.05 -20.48
N LYS A 27 -6.37 1.98 -20.07
CA LYS A 27 -6.32 3.40 -20.44
C LYS A 27 -6.24 4.25 -19.19
N THR A 28 -5.31 5.21 -19.17
CA THR A 28 -5.19 6.15 -18.06
C THR A 28 -5.34 7.58 -18.54
N ASP A 29 -6.38 8.24 -18.05
CA ASP A 29 -6.61 9.67 -18.23
C ASP A 29 -5.94 10.43 -17.09
N LYS A 30 -5.09 11.41 -17.43
CA LYS A 30 -4.32 12.19 -16.46
C LYS A 30 -4.60 13.67 -16.65
N TRP A 31 -4.96 14.32 -15.54
CA TRP A 31 -5.10 15.77 -15.46
C TRP A 31 -4.16 16.28 -14.38
N ASN A 32 -3.34 17.27 -14.72
CA ASN A 32 -2.44 17.93 -13.79
C ASN A 32 -2.52 19.44 -13.99
N PHE A 33 -2.62 20.15 -12.88
CA PHE A 33 -2.48 21.60 -12.83
C PHE A 33 -1.37 21.95 -11.87
N GLY A 34 -0.31 22.60 -12.39
CA GLY A 34 0.87 23.01 -11.65
C GLY A 34 1.03 24.51 -11.63
N LEU A 35 1.46 25.03 -10.49
CA LEU A 35 1.84 26.44 -10.30
C LEU A 35 3.24 26.50 -9.70
N GLU A 36 4.09 27.32 -10.32
CA GLU A 36 5.42 27.63 -9.82
C GLU A 36 5.56 29.11 -9.53
N VAL A 37 6.00 29.46 -8.34
CA VAL A 37 6.19 30.84 -7.91
C VAL A 37 7.61 31.02 -7.36
N GLY A 38 8.34 31.96 -7.93
CA GLY A 38 9.64 32.41 -7.44
C GLY A 38 9.52 33.76 -6.74
N ALA A 39 10.13 33.92 -5.58
CA ALA A 39 10.15 35.16 -4.81
C ALA A 39 11.56 35.53 -4.34
N PHE A 40 11.75 36.79 -3.95
CA PHE A 40 13.01 37.31 -3.40
C PHE A 40 14.21 37.06 -4.31
N HIS A 41 14.11 37.39 -5.59
CA HIS A 41 15.13 37.13 -6.61
C HIS A 41 15.50 35.65 -6.70
N ASN A 42 14.49 34.76 -6.73
CA ASN A 42 14.62 33.31 -6.75
C ASN A 42 15.32 32.70 -5.51
N ARG A 43 15.31 33.43 -4.38
CA ARG A 43 15.77 32.86 -3.13
C ARG A 43 14.74 31.92 -2.51
N LEU A 44 13.48 32.07 -2.87
CA LEU A 44 12.38 31.19 -2.48
C LEU A 44 11.66 30.74 -3.74
N LYS A 45 11.46 29.44 -3.87
CA LYS A 45 10.68 28.82 -4.93
C LYS A 45 9.64 27.90 -4.30
N VAL A 46 8.40 28.05 -4.72
CA VAL A 46 7.28 27.21 -4.35
C VAL A 46 6.69 26.59 -5.60
N THR A 47 6.54 25.28 -5.60
CA THR A 47 5.83 24.55 -6.65
C THR A 47 4.66 23.84 -6.02
N ALA A 48 3.48 23.95 -6.61
CA ALA A 48 2.28 23.26 -6.14
C ALA A 48 1.61 22.61 -7.35
N ASP A 49 1.32 21.32 -7.23
CA ASP A 49 0.67 20.51 -8.23
C ASP A 49 -0.58 19.84 -7.65
N VAL A 50 -1.66 19.88 -8.43
CA VAL A 50 -2.89 19.15 -8.13
C VAL A 50 -3.20 18.24 -9.30
N TYR A 51 -3.40 16.96 -9.05
CA TYR A 51 -3.62 16.01 -10.11
C TYR A 51 -4.75 15.02 -9.83
N THR A 52 -5.29 14.49 -10.91
CA THR A 52 -6.21 13.35 -10.88
C THR A 52 -5.88 12.42 -12.04
N ASN A 53 -5.69 11.14 -11.71
CA ASN A 53 -5.44 10.09 -12.68
C ASN A 53 -6.55 9.05 -12.56
N GLN A 54 -7.18 8.69 -13.68
CA GLN A 54 -8.19 7.66 -13.71
C GLN A 54 -7.76 6.55 -14.65
N THR A 55 -7.59 5.36 -14.13
CA THR A 55 -7.25 4.17 -14.90
C THR A 55 -8.50 3.33 -15.10
N ASN A 56 -8.86 3.13 -16.36
CA ASN A 56 -9.94 2.26 -16.77
C ASN A 56 -9.35 0.92 -17.24
N ASN A 57 -10.09 -0.17 -17.07
CA ASN A 57 -9.69 -1.52 -17.49
C ASN A 57 -8.31 -1.89 -16.91
N LEU A 58 -8.15 -1.63 -15.60
CA LEU A 58 -6.91 -1.96 -14.89
C LEU A 58 -6.59 -3.44 -15.06
N LEU A 59 -5.40 -3.74 -15.57
CA LEU A 59 -4.92 -5.11 -15.73
C LEU A 59 -4.31 -5.61 -14.43
N SER A 60 -4.71 -6.80 -14.01
CA SER A 60 -4.11 -7.48 -12.86
C SER A 60 -4.12 -8.99 -13.06
N GLU A 61 -3.20 -9.66 -12.38
CA GLU A 61 -3.22 -11.12 -12.28
C GLU A 61 -4.26 -11.55 -11.27
N MET A 62 -5.13 -12.45 -11.70
CA MET A 62 -6.11 -13.13 -10.86
C MET A 62 -5.60 -14.53 -10.56
N TYR A 63 -5.45 -14.85 -9.27
CA TYR A 63 -5.01 -16.17 -8.84
C TYR A 63 -6.12 -17.19 -9.01
N LEU A 64 -5.74 -18.36 -9.49
CA LEU A 64 -6.65 -19.46 -9.74
C LEU A 64 -6.41 -20.59 -8.73
N PRO A 65 -7.44 -21.39 -8.42
CA PRO A 65 -7.25 -22.66 -7.72
C PRO A 65 -6.25 -23.55 -8.48
N LEU A 66 -5.34 -24.17 -7.76
CA LEU A 66 -4.28 -25.03 -8.35
C LEU A 66 -4.85 -26.19 -9.18
N THR A 67 -6.11 -26.55 -8.97
CA THR A 67 -6.83 -27.57 -9.76
C THR A 67 -6.97 -27.23 -11.24
N ASN A 68 -6.86 -25.93 -11.59
CA ASN A 68 -6.95 -25.48 -12.99
C ASN A 68 -5.66 -25.67 -13.76
N GLY A 69 -4.57 -26.12 -13.12
CA GLY A 69 -3.27 -26.33 -13.73
C GLY A 69 -2.47 -25.06 -14.01
N PHE A 70 -3.03 -23.88 -13.73
CA PHE A 70 -2.37 -22.58 -13.86
C PHE A 70 -2.51 -21.79 -12.58
N PRO A 71 -1.46 -21.08 -12.12
CA PRO A 71 -1.52 -20.32 -10.87
C PRO A 71 -2.32 -19.03 -11.00
N SER A 72 -2.36 -18.44 -12.19
CA SER A 72 -3.03 -17.16 -12.42
C SER A 72 -3.38 -16.94 -13.89
N TYR A 73 -4.24 -15.98 -14.16
CA TYR A 73 -4.48 -15.42 -15.48
C TYR A 73 -4.63 -13.89 -15.39
N THR A 74 -4.42 -13.18 -16.50
CA THR A 74 -4.56 -11.73 -16.54
C THR A 74 -5.98 -11.34 -16.92
N ASP A 75 -6.59 -10.41 -16.19
CA ASP A 75 -7.92 -9.88 -16.45
C ASP A 75 -8.01 -8.38 -16.22
N ASN A 76 -9.04 -7.76 -16.75
CA ASN A 76 -9.41 -6.37 -16.48
C ASN A 76 -10.20 -6.30 -15.17
N VAL A 77 -9.51 -5.96 -14.09
CA VAL A 77 -10.07 -6.04 -12.73
C VAL A 77 -10.92 -4.83 -12.33
N GLY A 78 -10.91 -3.76 -13.12
CA GLY A 78 -11.80 -2.65 -12.84
C GLY A 78 -11.25 -1.26 -13.16
N LYS A 79 -11.72 -0.28 -12.39
CA LYS A 79 -11.43 1.14 -12.55
C LYS A 79 -10.96 1.75 -11.27
N VAL A 80 -9.83 2.45 -11.32
CA VAL A 80 -9.20 3.10 -10.16
C VAL A 80 -8.98 4.58 -10.43
N LYS A 81 -9.17 5.39 -9.42
CA LYS A 81 -8.94 6.84 -9.46
C LYS A 81 -7.95 7.24 -8.37
N ASN A 82 -6.92 7.99 -8.79
CA ASN A 82 -5.96 8.60 -7.89
C ASN A 82 -6.10 10.11 -7.96
N LYS A 83 -6.12 10.77 -6.80
CA LYS A 83 -6.11 12.22 -6.68
C LYS A 83 -5.00 12.61 -5.71
N GLY A 84 -4.27 13.67 -6.03
CA GLY A 84 -3.20 14.11 -5.17
C GLY A 84 -2.93 15.59 -5.24
N VAL A 85 -2.26 16.05 -4.18
CA VAL A 85 -1.69 17.38 -4.06
C VAL A 85 -0.23 17.23 -3.67
N GLU A 86 0.64 17.88 -4.41
CA GLU A 86 2.07 17.92 -4.14
C GLU A 86 2.51 19.37 -3.96
N VAL A 87 3.26 19.64 -2.90
CA VAL A 87 3.85 20.96 -2.67
C VAL A 87 5.33 20.78 -2.43
N ALA A 88 6.15 21.50 -3.19
CA ALA A 88 7.58 21.58 -2.98
C ALA A 88 7.99 23.01 -2.68
N LEU A 89 8.79 23.17 -1.64
CA LEU A 89 9.37 24.41 -1.20
C LEU A 89 10.88 24.29 -1.29
N SER A 90 11.55 25.25 -1.90
CA SER A 90 13.00 25.33 -1.85
C SER A 90 13.46 26.78 -1.68
N GLY A 91 14.52 26.97 -0.91
CA GLY A 91 14.99 28.30 -0.63
C GLY A 91 16.43 28.36 -0.15
N TYR A 92 16.97 29.58 -0.20
CA TYR A 92 18.30 29.92 0.29
C TYR A 92 18.16 30.97 1.39
N PRO A 93 17.96 30.56 2.67
CA PRO A 93 17.93 31.49 3.80
C PRO A 93 19.20 32.34 3.88
N ILE A 94 20.36 31.74 3.60
CA ILE A 94 21.64 32.44 3.52
C ILE A 94 22.30 32.13 2.18
N ARG A 95 22.67 33.15 1.47
CA ARG A 95 23.44 33.05 0.20
C ARG A 95 24.44 34.19 0.13
N ASN A 96 25.65 33.96 0.62
CA ASN A 96 26.78 34.85 0.55
C ASN A 96 27.93 34.16 -0.18
N THR A 97 28.04 34.45 -1.47
CA THR A 97 29.04 33.83 -2.34
C THR A 97 30.46 34.36 -2.09
N GLU A 98 30.60 35.63 -1.64
CA GLU A 98 31.91 36.22 -1.35
C GLU A 98 32.59 35.54 -0.14
N LYS A 99 31.80 35.21 0.89
CA LYS A 99 32.29 34.53 2.10
C LYS A 99 32.19 33.01 2.01
N ASN A 100 31.72 32.50 0.88
CA ASN A 100 31.40 31.08 0.71
C ASN A 100 30.52 30.50 1.85
N ILE A 101 29.41 31.23 2.17
CA ILE A 101 28.43 30.84 3.15
C ILE A 101 27.10 30.66 2.41
N ILE A 102 26.66 29.41 2.28
CA ILE A 102 25.41 29.08 1.60
C ILE A 102 24.60 28.13 2.50
N TRP A 103 23.36 28.48 2.76
CA TRP A 103 22.41 27.60 3.41
C TRP A 103 21.21 27.44 2.49
N SER A 104 20.95 26.20 2.07
CA SER A 104 19.77 25.84 1.29
C SER A 104 18.88 24.90 2.09
N VAL A 105 17.58 25.10 1.94
CA VAL A 105 16.54 24.24 2.54
C VAL A 105 15.55 23.88 1.45
N SER A 106 15.16 22.59 1.40
CA SER A 106 14.04 22.16 0.58
C SER A 106 13.13 21.22 1.38
N ALA A 107 11.83 21.33 1.13
CA ALA A 107 10.83 20.47 1.74
C ALA A 107 9.81 20.08 0.67
N SER A 108 9.35 18.84 0.72
CA SER A 108 8.23 18.36 -0.09
C SER A 108 7.14 17.78 0.79
N PHE A 109 5.91 17.94 0.32
CA PHE A 109 4.72 17.44 0.94
C PHE A 109 3.84 16.83 -0.14
N ILE A 110 3.42 15.59 0.06
CA ILE A 110 2.58 14.84 -0.87
C ILE A 110 1.40 14.28 -0.08
N HIS A 111 0.19 14.57 -0.55
CA HIS A 111 -1.05 13.95 -0.12
C HIS A 111 -1.70 13.28 -1.31
N GLU A 112 -1.90 11.97 -1.22
CA GLU A 112 -2.51 11.18 -2.28
C GLU A 112 -3.62 10.31 -1.71
N LYS A 113 -4.73 10.23 -2.44
CA LYS A 113 -5.84 9.32 -2.17
C LYS A 113 -6.12 8.49 -3.41
N ASN A 114 -6.05 7.19 -3.28
CA ASN A 114 -6.56 6.26 -4.28
C ASN A 114 -7.96 5.74 -3.90
N GLU A 115 -8.74 5.39 -4.91
CA GLU A 115 -10.11 4.93 -4.73
C GLU A 115 -10.47 3.96 -5.86
N ILE A 116 -11.01 2.81 -5.49
CA ILE A 116 -11.58 1.84 -6.43
C ILE A 116 -12.95 2.37 -6.86
N VAL A 117 -13.10 2.71 -8.12
CA VAL A 117 -14.37 3.25 -8.66
C VAL A 117 -15.31 2.12 -9.05
N LYS A 118 -14.74 1.03 -9.61
CA LYS A 118 -15.50 -0.12 -10.08
C LYS A 118 -14.60 -1.36 -10.07
N ILE A 119 -15.18 -2.51 -9.74
CA ILE A 119 -14.52 -3.82 -9.85
C ILE A 119 -15.25 -4.71 -10.86
N SER A 120 -14.52 -5.66 -11.46
CA SER A 120 -15.07 -6.67 -12.35
C SER A 120 -15.85 -7.74 -11.57
N GLU A 121 -16.71 -8.49 -12.26
CA GLU A 121 -17.42 -9.62 -11.63
C GLU A 121 -16.43 -10.71 -11.20
N ALA A 122 -15.38 -10.96 -11.97
CA ALA A 122 -14.33 -11.93 -11.59
C ALA A 122 -13.66 -11.53 -10.28
N LEU A 123 -13.37 -10.24 -10.07
CA LEU A 123 -12.78 -9.74 -8.83
C LEU A 123 -13.76 -9.79 -7.65
N LYS A 124 -15.07 -9.64 -7.88
CA LYS A 124 -16.08 -9.84 -6.83
C LYS A 124 -16.08 -11.28 -6.32
N VAL A 125 -16.07 -12.25 -7.22
CA VAL A 125 -16.00 -13.68 -6.89
C VAL A 125 -14.71 -13.99 -6.11
N ALA A 126 -13.56 -13.46 -6.56
CA ALA A 126 -12.30 -13.62 -5.85
C ALA A 126 -12.32 -13.00 -4.45
N ASN A 127 -12.98 -11.86 -4.25
CA ASN A 127 -13.19 -11.28 -2.94
C ASN A 127 -14.02 -12.17 -2.01
N GLU A 128 -15.10 -12.78 -2.53
CA GLU A 128 -15.93 -13.71 -1.76
C GLU A 128 -15.11 -14.92 -1.27
N GLU A 129 -14.24 -15.46 -2.11
CA GLU A 129 -13.32 -16.53 -1.70
C GLU A 129 -12.33 -16.05 -0.62
N LEU A 130 -11.79 -14.84 -0.75
CA LEU A 130 -10.89 -14.25 0.23
C LEU A 130 -11.60 -13.94 1.57
N GLU A 131 -12.87 -13.57 1.53
CA GLU A 131 -13.68 -13.38 2.74
C GLU A 131 -13.81 -14.68 3.56
N LEU A 132 -13.90 -15.82 2.88
CA LEU A 132 -14.03 -17.13 3.53
C LEU A 132 -12.70 -17.70 4.02
N GLN A 133 -11.57 -17.16 3.57
CA GLN A 133 -10.26 -17.61 4.04
C GLN A 133 -10.06 -17.26 5.51
N GLY A 134 -9.84 -18.30 6.31
CA GLY A 134 -9.43 -18.17 7.70
C GLY A 134 -7.98 -17.70 7.83
N GLY A 135 -7.62 -17.32 9.06
CA GLY A 135 -6.25 -16.96 9.43
C GLY A 135 -6.14 -15.58 10.08
N SER A 136 -5.08 -15.40 10.85
CA SER A 136 -4.80 -14.15 11.57
C SER A 136 -4.21 -13.06 10.70
N ASN A 137 -3.71 -13.39 9.51
CA ASN A 137 -3.15 -12.41 8.58
C ASN A 137 -4.25 -11.60 7.88
N PRO A 138 -4.09 -10.28 7.75
CA PRO A 138 -5.06 -9.47 7.05
C PRO A 138 -5.05 -9.79 5.55
N ASN A 139 -6.25 -9.80 4.96
CA ASN A 139 -6.40 -9.94 3.52
C ASN A 139 -6.61 -8.56 2.89
N PHE A 140 -6.10 -8.38 1.68
CA PHE A 140 -6.47 -7.25 0.84
C PHE A 140 -7.67 -7.66 0.00
N MET A 141 -8.80 -7.01 0.24
CA MET A 141 -9.99 -7.15 -0.57
C MET A 141 -10.24 -5.85 -1.32
N TYR A 142 -10.82 -5.95 -2.48
CA TYR A 142 -11.05 -4.80 -3.35
C TYR A 142 -12.54 -4.46 -3.36
N ARG A 143 -12.94 -3.39 -2.68
CA ARG A 143 -14.32 -2.92 -2.63
C ARG A 143 -14.45 -1.54 -3.26
N GLU A 144 -15.55 -1.33 -3.98
CA GLU A 144 -15.85 -0.02 -4.59
C GLU A 144 -15.99 1.06 -3.51
N GLY A 145 -15.42 2.23 -3.76
CA GLY A 145 -15.38 3.35 -2.82
C GLY A 145 -14.20 3.33 -1.85
N GLU A 146 -13.45 2.24 -1.76
CA GLU A 146 -12.33 2.09 -0.84
C GLU A 146 -10.97 2.22 -1.52
N ALA A 147 -9.92 2.32 -0.70
CA ALA A 147 -8.56 2.38 -1.20
C ALA A 147 -8.06 0.99 -1.62
N LEU A 148 -7.17 0.92 -2.62
CA LEU A 148 -6.57 -0.33 -3.11
C LEU A 148 -5.87 -1.13 -2.02
N ARG A 149 -5.32 -0.47 -1.01
CA ARG A 149 -4.53 -1.09 0.05
C ARG A 149 -5.24 -0.99 1.40
N THR A 150 -6.55 -1.17 1.40
CA THR A 150 -7.36 -1.27 2.60
C THR A 150 -7.11 -2.62 3.27
N ILE A 151 -6.86 -2.59 4.57
CA ILE A 151 -6.63 -3.76 5.41
C ILE A 151 -7.98 -4.21 5.99
N TYR A 152 -8.32 -5.47 5.78
CA TYR A 152 -9.52 -6.09 6.34
C TYR A 152 -9.15 -7.11 7.39
N VAL A 153 -9.66 -6.95 8.59
CA VAL A 153 -9.48 -7.86 9.73
C VAL A 153 -10.77 -7.98 10.52
N VAL A 154 -10.90 -9.05 11.30
CA VAL A 154 -11.93 -9.17 12.34
C VAL A 154 -11.42 -8.39 13.55
N PRO A 155 -12.13 -7.34 14.03
CA PRO A 155 -11.69 -6.56 15.17
C PRO A 155 -11.72 -7.40 16.45
N SER A 156 -10.63 -7.36 17.22
CA SER A 156 -10.50 -7.99 18.53
C SER A 156 -10.59 -6.95 19.63
N LEU A 157 -11.30 -7.26 20.72
CA LEU A 157 -11.34 -6.48 21.95
C LEU A 157 -10.33 -6.97 22.98
N GLY A 158 -9.53 -7.99 22.62
CA GLY A 158 -8.60 -8.64 23.52
C GLY A 158 -9.21 -9.82 24.29
N ILE A 159 -8.53 -10.23 25.36
CA ILE A 159 -8.93 -11.39 26.16
C ILE A 159 -9.89 -10.96 27.26
N ASP A 160 -11.03 -11.65 27.39
CA ASP A 160 -11.94 -11.51 28.53
C ASP A 160 -11.26 -12.06 29.80
N PRO A 161 -11.02 -11.23 30.83
CA PRO A 161 -10.35 -11.67 32.04
C PRO A 161 -11.12 -12.75 32.83
N SER A 162 -12.43 -12.85 32.62
CA SER A 162 -13.28 -13.80 33.37
C SER A 162 -13.25 -15.19 32.76
N THR A 163 -13.13 -15.29 31.44
CA THR A 163 -13.21 -16.57 30.71
C THR A 163 -11.87 -17.00 30.12
N GLY A 164 -10.92 -16.06 29.93
CA GLY A 164 -9.67 -16.27 29.24
C GLY A 164 -9.82 -16.47 27.73
N GLN A 165 -10.99 -16.16 27.17
CA GLN A 165 -11.27 -16.27 25.72
C GLN A 165 -11.15 -14.91 25.05
N GLU A 166 -10.76 -14.92 23.77
CA GLU A 166 -10.68 -13.70 22.97
C GLU A 166 -12.09 -13.25 22.56
N LEU A 167 -12.31 -11.93 22.63
CA LEU A 167 -13.54 -11.27 22.23
C LEU A 167 -13.37 -10.59 20.88
N PHE A 168 -14.31 -10.81 19.98
CA PHE A 168 -14.36 -10.23 18.65
C PHE A 168 -15.59 -9.34 18.48
N ILE A 169 -15.55 -8.48 17.48
CA ILE A 169 -16.71 -7.70 17.03
C ILE A 169 -17.17 -8.30 15.71
N ASP A 170 -18.42 -8.74 15.64
CA ASP A 170 -19.03 -9.24 14.41
C ASP A 170 -19.31 -8.08 13.42
N ARG A 171 -19.72 -8.41 12.19
CA ARG A 171 -20.07 -7.44 11.13
C ARG A 171 -21.27 -6.55 11.48
N PHE A 172 -22.06 -6.93 12.51
CA PHE A 172 -23.21 -6.19 12.99
C PHE A 172 -22.89 -5.30 14.19
N GLY A 173 -21.64 -5.36 14.68
CA GLY A 173 -21.17 -4.58 15.82
C GLY A 173 -21.41 -5.24 17.18
N ASN A 174 -21.81 -6.52 17.22
CA ASN A 174 -22.01 -7.26 18.47
C ASN A 174 -20.70 -7.90 18.91
N VAL A 175 -20.55 -8.05 20.23
CA VAL A 175 -19.42 -8.75 20.84
C VAL A 175 -19.70 -10.26 20.83
N THR A 176 -18.72 -11.04 20.39
CA THR A 176 -18.80 -12.49 20.29
C THR A 176 -17.47 -13.14 20.66
N PHE A 177 -17.53 -14.37 21.17
CA PHE A 177 -16.34 -15.22 21.36
C PHE A 177 -15.97 -16.03 20.10
N ASN A 178 -16.88 -16.07 19.11
CA ASN A 178 -16.66 -16.84 17.89
C ASN A 178 -16.01 -15.96 16.83
N TRP A 179 -14.82 -16.34 16.39
CA TRP A 179 -14.18 -15.73 15.23
C TRP A 179 -14.83 -16.25 13.94
N ASP A 180 -15.28 -15.35 13.07
CA ASP A 180 -15.78 -15.68 11.74
C ASP A 180 -15.05 -14.82 10.69
N ALA A 181 -14.50 -15.48 9.66
CA ALA A 181 -13.81 -14.81 8.57
C ALA A 181 -14.68 -13.77 7.84
N ARG A 182 -16.01 -13.98 7.87
CA ARG A 182 -16.98 -13.06 7.24
C ARG A 182 -17.19 -11.78 8.02
N ASP A 183 -16.67 -11.67 9.24
CA ASP A 183 -16.77 -10.46 10.08
C ASP A 183 -15.61 -9.49 9.86
N LYS A 184 -14.79 -9.72 8.82
CA LYS A 184 -13.73 -8.80 8.43
C LYS A 184 -14.29 -7.45 7.99
N VAL A 185 -13.80 -6.39 8.60
CA VAL A 185 -14.14 -5.00 8.28
C VAL A 185 -12.88 -4.21 7.91
N ALA A 186 -13.08 -3.09 7.20
CA ALA A 186 -11.99 -2.18 6.85
C ALA A 186 -11.46 -1.49 8.11
N CYS A 187 -10.22 -1.79 8.50
CA CYS A 187 -9.60 -1.25 9.72
C CYS A 187 -8.52 -0.20 9.47
N GLY A 188 -8.08 -0.05 8.23
CA GLY A 188 -7.08 0.96 7.91
C GLY A 188 -6.59 0.85 6.47
N VAL A 189 -5.76 1.80 6.07
CA VAL A 189 -5.13 1.84 4.75
C VAL A 189 -3.62 1.86 4.96
N THR A 190 -2.88 1.03 4.22
CA THR A 190 -1.42 0.98 4.35
C THR A 190 -0.73 2.19 3.75
N ASP A 191 -1.36 2.87 2.81
CA ASP A 191 -0.79 4.06 2.20
C ASP A 191 -0.79 5.22 3.20
N PRO A 192 0.33 5.95 3.33
CA PRO A 192 0.38 7.10 4.22
C PRO A 192 -0.52 8.22 3.69
N LYS A 193 -1.23 8.90 4.60
CA LYS A 193 -2.02 10.10 4.25
C LYS A 193 -1.12 11.24 3.78
N PHE A 194 0.07 11.34 4.39
CA PHE A 194 1.06 12.37 4.09
C PHE A 194 2.44 11.75 4.00
N ARG A 195 3.20 12.14 3.00
CA ARG A 195 4.60 11.76 2.83
C ARG A 195 5.42 12.93 2.29
N GLY A 196 6.69 12.92 2.56
CA GLY A 196 7.59 13.94 2.02
C GLY A 196 8.99 13.82 2.59
N ASN A 197 9.78 14.82 2.25
CA ASN A 197 11.14 14.92 2.72
C ASN A 197 11.51 16.37 3.03
N ILE A 198 12.44 16.54 3.94
CA ILE A 198 13.07 17.82 4.27
C ILE A 198 14.56 17.63 4.11
N ASN A 199 15.19 18.47 3.28
CA ASN A 199 16.62 18.48 3.09
C ASN A 199 17.16 19.84 3.48
N THR A 200 18.29 19.86 4.16
CA THR A 200 19.01 21.08 4.46
C THR A 200 20.50 20.87 4.20
N MET A 201 21.09 21.80 3.48
CA MET A 201 22.52 21.82 3.16
C MET A 201 23.12 23.14 3.59
N PHE A 202 24.11 23.08 4.42
CA PHE A 202 24.86 24.24 4.91
C PHE A 202 26.32 24.12 4.46
N THR A 203 26.82 25.11 3.76
CA THR A 203 28.19 25.21 3.32
C THR A 203 28.85 26.43 3.97
N PHE A 204 29.96 26.22 4.60
CA PHE A 204 30.79 27.26 5.17
C PHE A 204 32.24 27.03 4.76
N ARG A 205 32.75 27.85 3.86
CA ARG A 205 34.08 27.70 3.24
C ARG A 205 34.24 26.30 2.62
N ASP A 206 35.13 25.49 3.18
CA ASP A 206 35.46 24.14 2.69
C ASP A 206 34.65 23.03 3.38
N LEU A 207 33.81 23.38 4.35
CA LEU A 207 32.95 22.44 5.05
C LEU A 207 31.52 22.48 4.50
N SER A 208 31.00 21.33 4.13
CA SER A 208 29.58 21.17 3.74
C SER A 208 28.93 20.09 4.58
N VAL A 209 27.77 20.41 5.13
CA VAL A 209 26.92 19.48 5.89
C VAL A 209 25.58 19.37 5.18
N ASN A 210 25.17 18.14 4.89
CA ASN A 210 23.86 17.83 4.30
C ASN A 210 23.09 16.90 5.22
N LEU A 211 21.85 17.29 5.56
CA LEU A 211 20.92 16.48 6.37
C LEU A 211 19.65 16.27 5.59
N SER A 212 19.16 15.03 5.55
CA SER A 212 17.93 14.64 4.86
C SER A 212 17.03 13.84 5.80
N PHE A 213 15.76 14.25 5.89
CA PHE A 213 14.74 13.60 6.69
C PHE A 213 13.55 13.24 5.80
N GLY A 214 13.23 11.93 5.73
CA GLY A 214 11.99 11.47 5.11
C GLY A 214 10.91 11.24 6.17
N TYR A 215 9.65 11.56 5.86
CA TYR A 215 8.54 11.30 6.74
C TYR A 215 7.37 10.65 6.01
N ARG A 216 6.63 9.78 6.75
CA ARG A 216 5.38 9.14 6.32
C ARG A 216 4.43 9.14 7.51
N LEU A 217 3.24 9.70 7.35
CA LEU A 217 2.28 9.89 8.43
C LEU A 217 0.91 9.36 8.03
N GLY A 218 0.20 8.76 8.97
CA GLY A 218 -1.21 8.39 8.84
C GLY A 218 -1.49 7.12 8.03
N GLY A 219 -0.48 6.28 7.77
CA GLY A 219 -0.66 4.93 7.25
C GLY A 219 -0.88 3.92 8.39
N SER A 220 -1.58 2.84 8.10
CA SER A 220 -1.77 1.71 9.00
C SER A 220 -0.91 0.54 8.57
N GLN A 221 -0.34 -0.18 9.52
CA GLN A 221 0.43 -1.38 9.26
C GLN A 221 0.01 -2.47 10.23
N TYR A 222 -0.24 -3.66 9.71
CA TYR A 222 -0.47 -4.83 10.54
C TYR A 222 0.83 -5.25 11.22
N ASN A 223 0.77 -5.42 12.54
CA ASN A 223 1.94 -5.79 13.33
C ASN A 223 2.07 -7.31 13.44
N SER A 224 2.45 -7.97 12.34
CA SER A 224 2.63 -9.42 12.30
C SER A 224 3.63 -9.93 13.37
N THR A 225 4.65 -9.14 13.69
CA THR A 225 5.61 -9.51 14.74
C THR A 225 4.94 -9.63 16.10
N LEU A 226 4.02 -8.73 16.44
CA LEU A 226 3.26 -8.83 17.69
C LEU A 226 2.40 -10.09 17.71
N VAL A 227 1.63 -10.29 16.64
CA VAL A 227 0.72 -11.46 16.54
C VAL A 227 1.49 -12.77 16.55
N ASP A 228 2.52 -12.92 15.72
CA ASP A 228 3.23 -14.20 15.57
C ASP A 228 4.18 -14.53 16.73
N ARG A 229 4.68 -13.50 17.44
CA ARG A 229 5.71 -13.67 18.47
C ARG A 229 5.22 -13.46 19.90
N VAL A 230 4.04 -12.87 20.08
CA VAL A 230 3.46 -12.58 21.40
C VAL A 230 2.08 -13.21 21.55
N GLU A 231 1.11 -12.86 20.68
CA GLU A 231 -0.28 -13.28 20.81
C GLU A 231 -0.46 -14.76 20.46
N ASN A 232 0.06 -15.19 19.31
CA ASN A 232 0.03 -16.56 18.81
C ASN A 232 1.42 -17.23 18.86
N ALA A 233 2.21 -16.92 19.89
CA ALA A 233 3.58 -17.39 19.98
C ALA A 233 3.66 -18.91 20.06
N ASP A 234 4.40 -19.54 19.14
CA ASP A 234 4.70 -20.96 19.19
C ASP A 234 5.79 -21.20 20.24
N THR A 235 5.41 -21.80 21.37
CA THR A 235 6.31 -22.05 22.51
C THR A 235 7.40 -23.08 22.22
N ARG A 236 7.37 -23.75 21.07
CA ARG A 236 8.45 -24.64 20.61
C ARG A 236 9.69 -23.87 20.14
N TYR A 237 9.56 -22.57 19.89
CA TYR A 237 10.64 -21.67 19.46
C TYR A 237 10.86 -20.56 20.47
N ASN A 238 11.91 -19.78 20.29
CA ASN A 238 12.17 -18.59 21.10
C ASN A 238 11.04 -17.58 20.90
N VAL A 239 10.37 -17.23 21.99
CA VAL A 239 9.28 -16.26 22.02
C VAL A 239 9.74 -14.89 22.51
N ASP A 240 8.98 -13.85 22.22
CA ASP A 240 9.26 -12.50 22.71
C ASP A 240 9.07 -12.42 24.23
N ARG A 241 9.94 -11.63 24.90
CA ARG A 241 9.88 -11.42 26.35
C ARG A 241 8.53 -10.87 26.83
N ARG A 242 7.80 -10.17 25.96
CA ARG A 242 6.46 -9.62 26.27
C ARG A 242 5.43 -10.70 26.61
N VAL A 243 5.55 -11.91 26.07
CA VAL A 243 4.68 -13.06 26.42
C VAL A 243 4.63 -13.31 27.94
N TYR A 244 5.71 -12.96 28.65
CA TYR A 244 5.81 -13.10 30.11
C TYR A 244 5.18 -11.96 30.91
N LYS A 245 4.96 -10.80 30.27
CA LYS A 245 4.48 -9.60 30.97
C LYS A 245 2.98 -9.37 30.84
N ASP A 246 2.40 -9.90 29.78
CA ASP A 246 1.02 -9.60 29.39
C ASP A 246 0.05 -10.79 29.69
N ARG A 247 0.44 -11.62 30.68
CA ARG A 247 -0.41 -12.70 31.23
C ARG A 247 -1.15 -12.25 32.46
#